data_987f6ff90c108cced60b2284f9070385
#
_entry.id   987f6ff90c108cced60b2284f9070385
#
_cell.length_a   1.000
_cell.length_b   1.000
_cell.length_c   1.000
_cell.angle_alpha   90.00
_cell.angle_beta   90.00
_cell.angle_gamma   90.00
#
_symmetry.space_group_name_H-M   'P 1'
#
loop_
_entity.id
_entity.type
_entity.pdbx_description
1 polymer ?
#
loop_
_entity_poly.entity_id
_entity_poly.type
_entity_poly.pdbx_seq_one_letter_code
_entity_poly.pdbx_strand_id
1 'polypeptide(L)'
;DPSNKIPVLQISGTNDTVVPWDGTMSTYGGWGGAPHILKIMDFWADLNSTTQTEKIDFPDIDTSDNSTVSLTKRKGGVNNNEVWLYTVTGGGHEWPGAFGNNDMIASQEIWKFFKQYLK
;
A
#
# COMPACT_ATOMS: atom_id res chain seq x y z
N ASP A 1 5.81 -0.96 -17.88
CA ASP A 1 6.10 0.31 -18.52
C ASP A 1 5.56 1.45 -17.65
N PRO A 2 6.45 2.31 -17.11
CA PRO A 2 6.01 3.40 -16.23
C PRO A 2 5.17 4.48 -16.92
N SER A 3 5.08 4.48 -18.25
CA SER A 3 4.19 5.39 -18.96
C SER A 3 2.74 4.90 -18.97
N ASN A 4 2.48 3.65 -18.65
CA ASN A 4 1.12 3.11 -18.62
C ASN A 4 0.38 3.58 -17.37
N LYS A 5 -0.84 4.08 -17.57
CA LYS A 5 -1.71 4.54 -16.49
C LYS A 5 -2.55 3.39 -16.02
N ILE A 6 -2.19 2.81 -14.88
CA ILE A 6 -2.86 1.64 -14.31
C ILE A 6 -3.24 1.91 -12.86
N PRO A 7 -4.32 1.28 -12.36
CA PRO A 7 -4.60 1.32 -10.93
C PRO A 7 -3.55 0.52 -10.16
N VAL A 8 -3.21 0.99 -8.96
CA VAL A 8 -2.15 0.39 -8.14
C VAL A 8 -2.64 0.23 -6.70
N LEU A 9 -2.38 -0.92 -6.12
CA LEU A 9 -2.59 -1.19 -4.70
C LEU A 9 -1.28 -1.63 -4.09
N GLN A 10 -0.92 -1.05 -2.95
CA GLN A 10 0.27 -1.40 -2.20
C GLN A 10 -0.07 -1.62 -0.73
N ILE A 11 0.56 -2.60 -0.12
CA ILE A 11 0.46 -2.87 1.31
C ILE A 11 1.87 -2.85 1.87
N SER A 12 2.14 -1.99 2.85
CA SER A 12 3.49 -1.83 3.40
C SER A 12 3.45 -1.64 4.91
N GLY A 13 4.37 -2.30 5.61
CA GLY A 13 4.57 -2.16 7.05
C GLY A 13 5.64 -1.11 7.36
N THR A 14 5.40 -0.30 8.39
CA THR A 14 6.37 0.74 8.78
C THR A 14 7.64 0.16 9.40
N ASN A 15 7.58 -1.09 9.89
CA ASN A 15 8.73 -1.81 10.47
C ASN A 15 9.24 -2.93 9.55
N ASP A 16 8.92 -2.89 8.26
CA ASP A 16 9.40 -3.87 7.30
C ASP A 16 10.92 -3.72 7.14
N THR A 17 11.66 -4.80 7.44
CA THR A 17 13.12 -4.82 7.32
C THR A 17 13.60 -5.38 6.00
N VAL A 18 12.71 -5.95 5.20
CA VAL A 18 13.03 -6.47 3.86
C VAL A 18 12.84 -5.38 2.82
N VAL A 19 11.70 -4.67 2.87
CA VAL A 19 11.43 -3.51 2.03
C VAL A 19 11.12 -2.34 2.97
N PRO A 20 12.16 -1.63 3.47
CA PRO A 20 11.96 -0.58 4.47
C PRO A 20 11.07 0.55 3.97
N TRP A 21 10.19 1.01 4.86
CA TRP A 21 9.24 2.08 4.58
C TRP A 21 9.91 3.36 4.10
N ASP A 22 11.04 3.71 4.70
CA ASP A 22 11.74 4.98 4.46
C ASP A 22 12.68 4.94 3.24
N GLY A 23 12.73 3.82 2.53
CA GLY A 23 13.59 3.70 1.36
C GLY A 23 15.04 3.42 1.68
N THR A 24 15.39 3.11 2.93
CA THR A 24 16.78 2.78 3.32
C THR A 24 17.15 1.35 2.99
N MET A 25 16.45 0.75 2.04
CA MET A 25 16.65 -0.64 1.64
C MET A 25 18.13 -0.90 1.32
N SER A 26 18.65 -1.99 1.90
CA SER A 26 20.04 -2.39 1.71
C SER A 26 20.33 -2.72 0.24
N THR A 27 21.52 -2.34 -0.22
CA THR A 27 22.03 -2.75 -1.52
C THR A 27 22.65 -4.13 -1.50
N TYR A 28 22.64 -4.79 -0.35
CA TYR A 28 23.15 -6.15 -0.18
C TYR A 28 22.45 -7.10 -1.13
N GLY A 29 23.18 -8.00 -1.73
CA GLY A 29 22.63 -8.97 -2.67
C GLY A 29 22.33 -8.39 -4.05
N GLY A 30 22.81 -7.19 -4.37
CA GLY A 30 22.59 -6.58 -5.67
C GLY A 30 21.32 -5.75 -5.79
N TRP A 31 20.65 -5.52 -4.69
CA TRP A 31 19.49 -4.62 -4.67
C TRP A 31 19.95 -3.18 -4.93
N GLY A 32 19.21 -2.47 -5.75
CA GLY A 32 19.49 -1.06 -6.03
C GLY A 32 18.93 -0.09 -5.00
N GLY A 33 18.34 -0.62 -3.93
CA GLY A 33 17.59 0.19 -2.98
C GLY A 33 16.16 0.42 -3.45
N ALA A 34 15.38 1.12 -2.64
CA ALA A 34 14.00 1.44 -2.97
C ALA A 34 13.66 2.87 -2.51
N PRO A 35 12.82 3.60 -3.25
CA PRO A 35 12.34 4.90 -2.78
C PRO A 35 11.48 4.74 -1.52
N HIS A 36 11.35 5.84 -0.77
CA HIS A 36 10.38 5.91 0.33
C HIS A 36 8.99 5.51 -0.18
N ILE A 37 8.25 4.73 0.61
CA ILE A 37 6.94 4.20 0.21
C ILE A 37 5.97 5.30 -0.22
N LEU A 38 5.95 6.44 0.49
CA LEU A 38 5.07 7.56 0.13
C LEU A 38 5.45 8.17 -1.22
N LYS A 39 6.74 8.16 -1.59
CA LYS A 39 7.17 8.63 -2.90
C LYS A 39 6.72 7.69 -4.02
N ILE A 40 6.72 6.39 -3.76
CA ILE A 40 6.19 5.40 -4.70
C ILE A 40 4.71 5.65 -4.95
N MET A 41 3.95 5.88 -3.89
CA MET A 41 2.53 6.20 -4.02
C MET A 41 2.31 7.48 -4.83
N ASP A 42 3.08 8.55 -4.52
CA ASP A 42 2.96 9.82 -5.23
C ASP A 42 3.28 9.65 -6.72
N PHE A 43 4.30 8.85 -7.05
CA PHE A 43 4.65 8.58 -8.45
C PHE A 43 3.46 7.99 -9.21
N TRP A 44 2.83 6.95 -8.67
CA TRP A 44 1.69 6.30 -9.33
C TRP A 44 0.46 7.21 -9.34
N ALA A 45 0.24 7.99 -8.28
CA ALA A 45 -0.88 8.93 -8.19
C ALA A 45 -0.74 10.05 -9.23
N ASP A 46 0.47 10.59 -9.39
CA ASP A 46 0.73 11.65 -10.37
C ASP A 46 0.63 11.11 -11.80
N LEU A 47 1.16 9.90 -12.06
CA LEU A 47 1.05 9.27 -13.36
C LEU A 47 -0.41 9.08 -13.78
N ASN A 48 -1.28 8.75 -12.83
CA ASN A 48 -2.72 8.57 -13.07
C ASN A 48 -3.52 9.88 -13.01
N SER A 49 -2.87 11.00 -12.71
CA SER A 49 -3.53 12.32 -12.61
C SER A 49 -4.64 12.35 -11.56
N THR A 50 -4.44 11.69 -10.42
CA THR A 50 -5.42 11.67 -9.34
C THR A 50 -5.58 13.07 -8.73
N THR A 51 -6.80 13.41 -8.32
CA THR A 51 -7.13 14.76 -7.83
C THR A 51 -7.67 14.79 -6.42
N GLN A 52 -7.98 13.63 -5.84
CA GLN A 52 -8.61 13.52 -4.52
C GLN A 52 -7.83 12.57 -3.64
N THR A 53 -7.87 12.80 -2.32
CA THR A 53 -7.25 11.93 -1.34
C THR A 53 -8.28 11.60 -0.26
N GLU A 54 -8.42 10.33 0.07
CA GLU A 54 -9.27 9.84 1.15
C GLU A 54 -8.45 8.96 2.08
N LYS A 55 -8.58 9.15 3.39
CA LYS A 55 -7.90 8.30 4.38
C LYS A 55 -8.92 7.62 5.28
N ILE A 56 -8.76 6.31 5.45
CA ILE A 56 -9.64 5.48 6.28
C ILE A 56 -8.77 4.75 7.29
N ASP A 57 -9.07 4.92 8.59
CA ASP A 57 -8.40 4.15 9.65
C ASP A 57 -9.24 2.92 9.96
N PHE A 58 -8.59 1.75 9.88
CA PHE A 58 -9.25 0.49 10.21
C PHE A 58 -9.35 0.35 11.73
N PRO A 59 -10.45 -0.27 12.25
CA PRO A 59 -10.50 -0.62 13.65
C PRO A 59 -9.35 -1.54 14.05
N ASP A 60 -8.73 -1.30 15.20
CA ASP A 60 -7.70 -2.18 15.76
C ASP A 60 -8.40 -3.37 16.44
N ILE A 61 -8.81 -4.35 15.63
CA ILE A 61 -9.60 -5.50 16.07
C ILE A 61 -8.75 -6.44 16.90
N ASP A 62 -7.49 -6.63 16.55
CA ASP A 62 -6.55 -7.49 17.25
C ASP A 62 -5.45 -6.63 17.86
N THR A 63 -5.62 -6.25 19.12
CA THR A 63 -4.65 -5.41 19.82
C THR A 63 -3.37 -6.17 20.21
N SER A 64 -3.35 -7.50 20.02
CA SER A 64 -2.19 -8.33 20.37
C SER A 64 -1.15 -8.38 19.25
N ASP A 65 -1.45 -7.91 18.05
CA ASP A 65 -0.51 -7.94 16.93
C ASP A 65 0.45 -6.73 16.90
N ASN A 66 0.28 -5.78 17.82
CA ASN A 66 1.11 -4.58 17.96
C ASN A 66 1.15 -3.72 16.69
N SER A 67 0.09 -3.74 15.90
CA SER A 67 0.02 -2.95 14.66
C SER A 67 -1.39 -2.45 14.40
N THR A 68 -1.47 -1.41 13.59
CA THR A 68 -2.72 -0.81 13.14
C THR A 68 -2.67 -0.60 11.64
N VAL A 69 -3.83 -0.45 11.00
CA VAL A 69 -3.94 -0.29 9.54
C VAL A 69 -4.65 1.00 9.21
N SER A 70 -4.10 1.74 8.26
CA SER A 70 -4.81 2.82 7.58
C SER A 70 -4.75 2.61 6.08
N LEU A 71 -5.78 3.08 5.37
CA LEU A 71 -5.86 3.04 3.91
C LEU A 71 -5.88 4.47 3.40
N THR A 72 -4.94 4.81 2.54
CA THR A 72 -4.94 6.07 1.81
C THR A 72 -5.30 5.79 0.36
N LYS A 73 -6.36 6.43 -0.13
CA LYS A 73 -6.82 6.31 -1.51
C LYS A 73 -6.54 7.62 -2.25
N ARG A 74 -5.80 7.54 -3.34
CA ARG A 74 -5.65 8.65 -4.28
C ARG A 74 -6.63 8.38 -5.42
N LYS A 75 -7.61 9.27 -5.60
CA LYS A 75 -8.80 9.03 -6.43
C LYS A 75 -8.94 10.10 -7.50
N GLY A 76 -9.90 9.90 -8.40
CA GLY A 76 -10.22 10.86 -9.44
C GLY A 76 -9.22 10.88 -10.59
N GLY A 77 -8.51 9.78 -10.78
CA GLY A 77 -7.55 9.64 -11.87
C GLY A 77 -8.21 9.37 -13.23
N VAL A 78 -7.37 9.31 -14.26
CA VAL A 78 -7.82 8.97 -15.61
C VAL A 78 -8.44 7.56 -15.62
N ASN A 79 -9.50 7.36 -16.39
CA ASN A 79 -10.23 6.08 -16.46
C ASN A 79 -10.72 5.59 -15.10
N ASN A 80 -10.97 6.50 -14.16
CA ASN A 80 -11.31 6.19 -12.76
C ASN A 80 -10.21 5.40 -12.03
N ASN A 81 -8.98 5.45 -12.48
CA ASN A 81 -7.87 4.79 -11.82
C ASN A 81 -7.64 5.39 -10.45
N GLU A 82 -7.42 4.52 -9.48
CA GLU A 82 -7.10 4.88 -8.10
C GLU A 82 -5.78 4.25 -7.69
N VAL A 83 -5.10 4.89 -6.76
CA VAL A 83 -3.89 4.35 -6.14
C VAL A 83 -4.16 4.23 -4.65
N TRP A 84 -4.07 3.00 -4.15
CA TRP A 84 -4.36 2.69 -2.75
C TRP A 84 -3.09 2.26 -2.04
N LEU A 85 -2.87 2.81 -0.85
CA LEU A 85 -1.79 2.40 0.03
C LEU A 85 -2.36 1.99 1.39
N TYR A 86 -2.18 0.72 1.74
CA TYR A 86 -2.46 0.23 3.08
C TYR A 86 -1.18 0.36 3.90
N THR A 87 -1.23 1.18 4.93
CA THR A 87 -0.11 1.39 5.85
C THR A 87 -0.34 0.56 7.09
N VAL A 88 0.52 -0.43 7.33
CA VAL A 88 0.48 -1.26 8.53
C VAL A 88 1.50 -0.69 9.51
N THR A 89 1.05 0.22 10.38
CA THR A 89 1.91 0.86 11.38
C THR A 89 2.31 -0.16 12.43
N GLY A 90 3.61 -0.35 12.61
CA GLY A 90 4.16 -1.41 13.47
C GLY A 90 4.33 -2.73 12.76
N GLY A 91 3.81 -2.88 11.54
CA GLY A 91 3.93 -4.12 10.78
C GLY A 91 5.28 -4.29 10.11
N GLY A 92 5.69 -5.56 9.95
CA GLY A 92 6.90 -5.95 9.25
C GLY A 92 6.60 -6.38 7.82
N HIS A 93 7.45 -7.27 7.30
CA HIS A 93 7.25 -7.88 5.99
C HIS A 93 6.25 -9.04 6.17
N GLU A 94 4.96 -8.76 5.94
CA GLU A 94 3.88 -9.64 6.34
C GLU A 94 2.75 -9.69 5.32
N TRP A 95 1.85 -10.66 5.49
CA TRP A 95 0.61 -10.76 4.73
C TRP A 95 -0.57 -10.63 5.70
N PRO A 96 -1.16 -9.43 5.85
CA PRO A 96 -2.24 -9.21 6.83
C PRO A 96 -3.40 -10.18 6.66
N GLY A 97 -3.85 -10.74 7.78
CA GLY A 97 -4.91 -11.74 7.84
C GLY A 97 -4.42 -13.17 7.75
N ALA A 98 -3.19 -13.41 7.25
CA ALA A 98 -2.56 -14.73 7.21
C ALA A 98 -1.43 -14.84 8.22
N PHE A 99 -0.59 -13.82 8.28
CA PHE A 99 0.44 -13.69 9.32
C PHE A 99 0.74 -12.21 9.50
N GLY A 100 1.08 -11.82 10.73
CA GLY A 100 1.29 -10.43 11.12
C GLY A 100 0.00 -9.75 11.51
N ASN A 101 -0.35 -8.62 10.90
CA ASN A 101 -1.53 -7.84 11.25
C ASN A 101 -2.83 -8.61 10.97
N ASN A 102 -3.78 -8.53 11.92
CA ASN A 102 -5.09 -9.18 11.82
C ASN A 102 -6.26 -8.17 11.75
N ASP A 103 -5.98 -6.88 11.61
CA ASP A 103 -7.03 -5.86 11.50
C ASP A 103 -7.61 -5.79 10.09
N MET A 104 -6.97 -6.44 9.14
CA MET A 104 -7.47 -6.56 7.78
C MET A 104 -7.11 -7.94 7.21
N ILE A 105 -7.81 -8.33 6.15
CA ILE A 105 -7.47 -9.53 5.37
C ILE A 105 -7.05 -9.06 3.99
N ALA A 106 -5.74 -9.16 3.69
CA ALA A 106 -5.16 -8.61 2.48
C ALA A 106 -5.85 -9.11 1.20
N SER A 107 -6.15 -10.40 1.11
CA SER A 107 -6.79 -10.97 -0.07
C SER A 107 -8.18 -10.38 -0.31
N GLN A 108 -8.95 -10.09 0.75
CA GLN A 108 -10.26 -9.46 0.62
C GLN A 108 -10.14 -8.02 0.15
N GLU A 109 -9.16 -7.26 0.68
CA GLU A 109 -8.94 -5.87 0.30
C GLU A 109 -8.46 -5.76 -1.14
N ILE A 110 -7.59 -6.66 -1.57
CA ILE A 110 -7.12 -6.72 -2.96
C ILE A 110 -8.31 -6.99 -3.90
N TRP A 111 -9.21 -7.90 -3.53
CA TRP A 111 -10.41 -8.17 -4.32
C TRP A 111 -11.33 -6.95 -4.41
N LYS A 112 -11.53 -6.22 -3.30
CA LYS A 112 -12.32 -4.98 -3.31
C LYS A 112 -11.76 -3.96 -4.29
N PHE A 113 -10.43 -3.86 -4.36
CA PHE A 113 -9.76 -2.93 -5.27
C PHE A 113 -9.99 -3.36 -6.72
N PHE A 114 -9.68 -4.60 -7.05
CA PHE A 114 -9.72 -5.05 -8.44
C PHE A 114 -11.12 -5.19 -9.00
N LYS A 115 -12.11 -5.58 -8.19
CA LYS A 115 -13.47 -5.79 -8.70
C LYS A 115 -14.09 -4.53 -9.29
N GLN A 116 -13.68 -3.34 -8.84
CA GLN A 116 -14.20 -2.09 -9.40
C GLN A 116 -13.74 -1.85 -10.85
N TYR A 117 -12.73 -2.59 -11.31
CA TYR A 117 -12.21 -2.49 -12.67
C TYR A 117 -12.65 -3.65 -13.56
N LEU A 118 -13.40 -4.60 -13.04
CA LEU A 118 -13.97 -5.68 -13.84
C LEU A 118 -15.20 -5.19 -14.61
N LYS A 119 -15.34 -5.68 -15.81
CA LYS A 119 -16.46 -5.32 -16.69
C LYS A 119 -17.51 -6.45 -16.74
#